data_49b206e620c847c1f2ca200c3fb14833
#
_entry.id   49b206e620c847c1f2ca200c3fb14833
#
_cell.length_a   1.000
_cell.length_b   1.000
_cell.length_c   1.000
_cell.angle_alpha   90.00
_cell.angle_beta   90.00
_cell.angle_gamma   90.00
#
_symmetry.space_group_name_H-M   'P 1'
#
loop_
_entity.id
_entity.type
_entity.pdbx_description
1 polymer ?
#
loop_
_entity_poly.entity_id
_entity_poly.type
_entity_poly.pdbx_seq_one_letter_code
_entity_poly.pdbx_strand_id
1 'polypeptide(L)'
;MAKLAGGVAVIKVGASTEIEMKEKKARVEDALHATRAAVEEGIVPGGGVALIRAKAAIKDLKGANEDQTHGIAIALRAMEAPLREIVNNAGEEPSVILNRVAEGTGAFGYNAANGEFGDMIEFGILDPTKVTRTALQNKKRGQVHFPASTPALSSG
;
A
#
# COMPACT_ATOMS: atom_id res chain seq x y z
N MET A 1 -25.77 -6.60 -16.29
CA MET A 1 -24.57 -7.18 -15.64
C MET A 1 -24.20 -8.59 -16.14
N ALA A 2 -25.12 -9.45 -16.52
CA ALA A 2 -24.82 -10.81 -16.97
C ALA A 2 -24.01 -10.94 -18.28
N LYS A 3 -23.87 -9.91 -19.09
CA LYS A 3 -23.10 -9.92 -20.35
C LYS A 3 -21.58 -9.66 -20.17
N LEU A 4 -21.11 -9.31 -18.98
CA LEU A 4 -19.69 -9.08 -18.67
C LEU A 4 -19.00 -10.28 -17.99
N ALA A 5 -19.77 -11.30 -17.63
CA ALA A 5 -19.29 -12.47 -16.88
C ALA A 5 -18.95 -13.65 -17.80
N GLY A 6 -18.10 -13.46 -18.81
CA GLY A 6 -17.72 -14.58 -19.69
C GLY A 6 -16.80 -14.21 -20.83
N GLY A 7 -16.31 -12.98 -20.88
CA GLY A 7 -15.36 -12.54 -21.90
C GLY A 7 -13.91 -12.86 -21.52
N VAL A 8 -13.09 -13.19 -22.52
CA VAL A 8 -11.63 -13.28 -22.40
C VAL A 8 -11.04 -11.98 -22.94
N ALA A 9 -10.31 -11.25 -22.08
CA ALA A 9 -9.52 -10.10 -22.49
C ALA A 9 -8.07 -10.54 -22.74
N VAL A 10 -7.50 -10.13 -23.87
CA VAL A 10 -6.10 -10.41 -24.23
C VAL A 10 -5.33 -9.11 -24.20
N ILE A 11 -4.37 -9.02 -23.27
CA ILE A 11 -3.45 -7.88 -23.15
C ILE A 11 -2.16 -8.25 -23.89
N LYS A 12 -1.90 -7.60 -25.02
CA LYS A 12 -0.67 -7.79 -25.80
C LYS A 12 0.42 -6.88 -25.27
N VAL A 13 1.52 -7.47 -24.79
CA VAL A 13 2.68 -6.75 -24.29
C VAL A 13 3.84 -6.89 -25.28
N GLY A 14 4.49 -5.79 -25.63
CA GLY A 14 5.66 -5.74 -26.48
C GLY A 14 6.75 -4.85 -25.90
N ALA A 15 8.01 -5.15 -26.22
CA ALA A 15 9.18 -4.37 -25.86
C ALA A 15 10.31 -4.56 -26.87
N SER A 16 11.32 -3.71 -26.79
CA SER A 16 12.49 -3.75 -27.70
C SER A 16 13.44 -4.90 -27.34
N THR A 17 13.46 -5.35 -26.09
CA THR A 17 14.31 -6.44 -25.60
C THR A 17 13.49 -7.49 -24.84
N GLU A 18 14.03 -8.70 -24.73
CA GLU A 18 13.39 -9.79 -23.98
C GLU A 18 13.31 -9.46 -22.48
N ILE A 19 14.32 -8.80 -21.92
CA ILE A 19 14.34 -8.41 -20.51
C ILE A 19 13.22 -7.41 -20.23
N GLU A 20 13.14 -6.36 -21.04
CA GLU A 20 12.11 -5.34 -20.93
C GLU A 20 10.69 -5.93 -21.10
N MET A 21 10.54 -6.91 -22.00
CA MET A 21 9.28 -7.61 -22.20
C MET A 21 8.87 -8.40 -20.94
N LYS A 22 9.81 -9.10 -20.30
CA LYS A 22 9.56 -9.82 -19.05
C LYS A 22 9.16 -8.88 -17.91
N GLU A 23 9.82 -7.72 -17.77
CA GLU A 23 9.47 -6.71 -16.79
C GLU A 23 8.07 -6.13 -17.01
N LYS A 24 7.75 -5.78 -18.26
CA LYS A 24 6.40 -5.27 -18.61
C LYS A 24 5.33 -6.32 -18.35
N LYS A 25 5.60 -7.58 -18.70
CA LYS A 25 4.67 -8.69 -18.44
C LYS A 25 4.42 -8.84 -16.95
N ALA A 26 5.46 -8.90 -16.13
CA ALA A 26 5.34 -9.01 -14.67
C ALA A 26 4.52 -7.86 -14.08
N ARG A 27 4.75 -6.63 -14.53
CA ARG A 27 4.01 -5.44 -14.10
C ARG A 27 2.51 -5.52 -14.43
N VAL A 28 2.17 -6.04 -15.61
CA VAL A 28 0.76 -6.26 -16.01
C VAL A 28 0.12 -7.36 -15.18
N GLU A 29 0.83 -8.45 -14.90
CA GLU A 29 0.36 -9.55 -14.04
C GLU A 29 0.11 -9.06 -12.61
N ASP A 30 1.00 -8.24 -12.04
CA ASP A 30 0.84 -7.63 -10.71
C ASP A 30 -0.39 -6.70 -10.67
N ALA A 31 -0.57 -5.87 -11.69
CA ALA A 31 -1.74 -5.01 -11.81
C ALA A 31 -3.05 -5.80 -11.88
N LEU A 32 -3.04 -6.94 -12.58
CA LEU A 32 -4.19 -7.84 -12.66
C LEU A 32 -4.53 -8.48 -11.31
N HIS A 33 -3.51 -8.93 -10.58
CA HIS A 33 -3.68 -9.49 -9.23
C HIS A 33 -4.21 -8.44 -8.25
N ALA A 34 -3.65 -7.23 -8.27
CA ALA A 34 -4.13 -6.11 -7.45
C ALA A 34 -5.59 -5.74 -7.77
N THR A 35 -5.95 -5.69 -9.06
CA THR A 35 -7.32 -5.41 -9.49
C THR A 35 -8.30 -6.47 -9.03
N ARG A 36 -7.94 -7.76 -9.13
CA ARG A 36 -8.79 -8.85 -8.61
C ARG A 36 -8.98 -8.76 -7.11
N ALA A 37 -7.91 -8.51 -6.35
CA ALA A 37 -7.98 -8.32 -4.91
C ALA A 37 -8.88 -7.13 -4.52
N ALA A 38 -8.82 -6.05 -5.29
CA ALA A 38 -9.68 -4.88 -5.09
C ALA A 38 -11.15 -5.16 -5.39
N VAL A 39 -11.45 -5.97 -6.41
CA VAL A 39 -12.84 -6.39 -6.72
C VAL A 39 -13.41 -7.29 -5.61
N GLU A 40 -12.57 -8.13 -4.99
CA GLU A 40 -13.01 -9.06 -3.94
C GLU A 40 -13.32 -8.38 -2.60
N GLU A 41 -12.47 -7.45 -2.14
CA GLU A 41 -12.57 -6.85 -0.79
C GLU A 41 -12.59 -5.32 -0.80
N GLY A 42 -12.68 -4.69 -1.96
CA GLY A 42 -12.65 -3.23 -2.07
C GLY A 42 -11.25 -2.64 -1.99
N ILE A 43 -11.21 -1.32 -1.88
CA ILE A 43 -9.99 -0.50 -1.85
C ILE A 43 -9.91 0.32 -0.57
N VAL A 44 -8.69 0.68 -0.21
CA VAL A 44 -8.36 1.63 0.86
C VAL A 44 -7.43 2.71 0.33
N PRO A 45 -7.30 3.87 1.01
CA PRO A 45 -6.30 4.87 0.66
C PRO A 45 -4.89 4.25 0.65
N GLY A 46 -4.18 4.41 -0.46
CA GLY A 46 -2.82 3.90 -0.64
C GLY A 46 -1.75 4.75 0.05
N GLY A 47 -0.49 4.53 -0.34
CA GLY A 47 0.62 5.28 0.23
C GLY A 47 0.88 5.01 1.72
N GLY A 48 0.42 3.88 2.25
CA GLY A 48 0.54 3.54 3.67
C GLY A 48 -0.49 4.21 4.58
N VAL A 49 -1.37 5.07 4.06
CA VAL A 49 -2.35 5.84 4.84
C VAL A 49 -3.32 4.94 5.59
N ALA A 50 -3.83 3.88 4.96
CA ALA A 50 -4.75 2.93 5.60
C ALA A 50 -4.18 2.35 6.91
N LEU A 51 -2.88 2.02 6.94
CA LEU A 51 -2.22 1.50 8.13
C LEU A 51 -2.06 2.56 9.22
N ILE A 52 -1.80 3.82 8.86
CA ILE A 52 -1.73 4.93 9.81
C ILE A 52 -3.11 5.17 10.46
N ARG A 53 -4.20 5.09 9.69
CA ARG A 53 -5.57 5.20 10.24
C ARG A 53 -5.91 4.01 11.14
N ALA A 54 -5.57 2.79 10.73
CA ALA A 54 -5.75 1.60 11.56
C ALA A 54 -4.95 1.67 12.87
N LYS A 55 -3.70 2.15 12.82
CA LYS A 55 -2.88 2.41 14.01
C LYS A 55 -3.57 3.41 14.96
N ALA A 56 -4.09 4.51 14.43
CA ALA A 56 -4.78 5.53 15.24
C ALA A 56 -6.02 4.97 15.97
N ALA A 57 -6.75 4.04 15.32
CA ALA A 57 -7.94 3.41 15.91
C ALA A 57 -7.64 2.48 17.09
N ILE A 58 -6.40 1.95 17.18
CA ILE A 58 -5.98 1.00 18.23
C ILE A 58 -4.85 1.54 19.10
N LYS A 59 -4.60 2.85 19.09
CA LYS A 59 -3.48 3.48 19.81
C LYS A 59 -3.51 3.24 21.33
N ASP A 60 -4.70 3.10 21.91
CA ASP A 60 -4.92 2.94 23.35
C ASP A 60 -4.97 1.46 23.77
N LEU A 61 -4.73 0.52 22.85
CA LEU A 61 -4.70 -0.91 23.12
C LEU A 61 -3.54 -1.23 24.08
N LYS A 62 -3.86 -1.89 25.19
CA LYS A 62 -2.89 -2.36 26.20
C LYS A 62 -2.90 -3.87 26.27
N GLY A 63 -1.73 -4.45 26.52
CA GLY A 63 -1.60 -5.88 26.82
C GLY A 63 -2.03 -6.20 28.26
N ALA A 64 -2.24 -7.48 28.54
CA ALA A 64 -2.51 -7.96 29.90
C ALA A 64 -1.28 -7.89 30.82
N ASN A 65 -0.08 -7.75 30.24
CA ASN A 65 1.20 -7.58 30.93
C ASN A 65 2.13 -6.66 30.12
N GLU A 66 3.31 -6.34 30.67
CA GLU A 66 4.29 -5.45 30.06
C GLU A 66 4.82 -6.01 28.73
N ASP A 67 5.12 -7.30 28.65
CA ASP A 67 5.64 -7.94 27.43
C ASP A 67 4.65 -7.84 26.28
N GLN A 68 3.35 -8.06 26.55
CA GLN A 68 2.30 -7.88 25.55
C GLN A 68 2.16 -6.42 25.15
N THR A 69 2.28 -5.49 26.08
CA THR A 69 2.23 -4.05 25.79
C THR A 69 3.40 -3.64 24.89
N HIS A 70 4.61 -4.14 25.15
CA HIS A 70 5.77 -3.93 24.27
C HIS A 70 5.57 -4.56 22.90
N GLY A 71 4.99 -5.76 22.83
CA GLY A 71 4.65 -6.39 21.56
C GLY A 71 3.65 -5.57 20.71
N ILE A 72 2.64 -4.99 21.36
CA ILE A 72 1.69 -4.07 20.72
C ILE A 72 2.42 -2.83 20.20
N ALA A 73 3.29 -2.22 21.01
CA ALA A 73 4.05 -1.04 20.59
C ALA A 73 4.93 -1.32 19.34
N ILE A 74 5.58 -2.49 19.30
CA ILE A 74 6.36 -2.93 18.13
C ILE A 74 5.46 -3.08 16.91
N ALA A 75 4.28 -3.69 17.05
CA ALA A 75 3.33 -3.86 15.96
C ALA A 75 2.82 -2.51 15.43
N LEU A 76 2.46 -1.59 16.32
CA LEU A 76 2.02 -0.23 15.98
C LEU A 76 3.11 0.55 15.23
N ARG A 77 4.37 0.41 15.66
CA ARG A 77 5.51 1.01 14.96
C ARG A 77 5.71 0.42 13.57
N ALA A 78 5.55 -0.88 13.43
CA ALA A 78 5.69 -1.56 12.15
C ALA A 78 4.61 -1.13 11.13
N MET A 79 3.44 -0.65 11.57
CA MET A 79 2.40 -0.12 10.68
C MET A 79 2.80 1.21 10.02
N GLU A 80 3.79 1.91 10.55
CA GLU A 80 4.34 3.12 9.93
C GLU A 80 5.31 2.81 8.78
N ALA A 81 5.89 1.61 8.76
CA ALA A 81 6.98 1.27 7.85
C ALA A 81 6.66 1.53 6.37
N PRO A 82 5.48 1.17 5.81
CA PRO A 82 5.20 1.41 4.41
C PRO A 82 5.25 2.88 4.02
N LEU A 83 4.65 3.77 4.81
CA LEU A 83 4.71 5.21 4.55
C LEU A 83 6.15 5.73 4.69
N ARG A 84 6.89 5.29 5.72
CA ARG A 84 8.29 5.70 5.94
C ARG A 84 9.18 5.32 4.76
N GLU A 85 9.04 4.09 4.25
CA GLU A 85 9.83 3.63 3.10
C GLU A 85 9.48 4.40 1.81
N ILE A 86 8.21 4.69 1.56
CA ILE A 86 7.80 5.50 0.42
C ILE A 86 8.44 6.88 0.48
N VAL A 87 8.40 7.52 1.64
CA VAL A 87 8.96 8.87 1.86
C VAL A 87 10.49 8.85 1.76
N ASN A 88 11.18 7.85 2.36
CA ASN A 88 12.62 7.66 2.23
C ASN A 88 13.04 7.53 0.75
N ASN A 89 12.30 6.72 -0.02
CA ASN A 89 12.57 6.52 -1.45
C ASN A 89 12.36 7.80 -2.28
N ALA A 90 11.50 8.70 -1.81
CA ALA A 90 11.31 10.03 -2.40
C ALA A 90 12.39 11.05 -1.99
N GLY A 91 13.28 10.68 -1.04
CA GLY A 91 14.34 11.56 -0.53
C GLY A 91 13.88 12.58 0.51
N GLU A 92 12.69 12.39 1.07
CA GLU A 92 12.09 13.29 2.06
C GLU A 92 12.26 12.74 3.49
N GLU A 93 12.02 13.60 4.50
CA GLU A 93 12.13 13.22 5.92
C GLU A 93 10.85 12.49 6.41
N PRO A 94 10.92 11.16 6.66
CA PRO A 94 9.73 10.37 6.97
C PRO A 94 8.99 10.79 8.23
N SER A 95 9.71 11.31 9.23
CA SER A 95 9.08 11.68 10.50
C SER A 95 8.18 12.90 10.37
N VAL A 96 8.57 13.86 9.53
CA VAL A 96 7.79 15.07 9.25
C VAL A 96 6.51 14.71 8.49
N ILE A 97 6.66 13.95 7.42
CA ILE A 97 5.54 13.52 6.57
C ILE A 97 4.57 12.63 7.36
N LEU A 98 5.09 11.66 8.13
CA LEU A 98 4.28 10.78 8.96
C LEU A 98 3.42 11.56 9.96
N ASN A 99 3.99 12.53 10.66
CA ASN A 99 3.26 13.33 11.64
C ASN A 99 2.12 14.10 10.95
N ARG A 100 2.40 14.75 9.83
CA ARG A 100 1.38 15.48 9.07
C ARG A 100 0.27 14.58 8.54
N VAL A 101 0.60 13.38 8.05
CA VAL A 101 -0.40 12.39 7.63
C VAL A 101 -1.20 11.88 8.82
N ALA A 102 -0.57 11.63 9.98
CA ALA A 102 -1.24 11.15 11.18
C ALA A 102 -2.24 12.15 11.78
N GLU A 103 -1.96 13.46 11.67
CA GLU A 103 -2.86 14.55 12.08
C GLU A 103 -4.10 14.64 11.18
N GLY A 104 -3.98 14.22 9.92
CA GLY A 104 -5.09 14.23 8.96
C GLY A 104 -6.11 13.13 9.25
N THR A 105 -7.25 13.20 8.57
CA THR A 105 -8.38 12.26 8.70
C THR A 105 -8.73 11.61 7.36
N GLY A 106 -9.49 10.52 7.40
CA GLY A 106 -9.98 9.85 6.18
C GLY A 106 -8.86 9.42 5.24
N ALA A 107 -8.96 9.77 3.98
CA ALA A 107 -8.01 9.43 2.94
C ALA A 107 -6.85 10.43 2.79
N PHE A 108 -6.74 11.44 3.66
CA PHE A 108 -5.66 12.43 3.60
C PHE A 108 -4.28 11.76 3.75
N GLY A 109 -3.40 12.00 2.79
CA GLY A 109 -2.08 11.37 2.72
C GLY A 109 -1.06 12.22 1.98
N TYR A 110 0.06 11.60 1.61
CA TYR A 110 1.18 12.22 0.91
C TYR A 110 1.44 11.52 -0.43
N ASN A 111 1.40 12.27 -1.52
CA ASN A 111 1.76 11.82 -2.85
C ASN A 111 3.26 12.04 -3.07
N ALA A 112 4.04 10.97 -2.96
CA ALA A 112 5.50 11.01 -3.11
C ALA A 112 5.98 11.32 -4.54
N ALA A 113 5.10 11.26 -5.55
CA ALA A 113 5.48 11.56 -6.93
C ALA A 113 5.62 13.07 -7.20
N ASN A 114 4.84 13.90 -6.50
CA ASN A 114 4.83 15.37 -6.70
C ASN A 114 5.00 16.18 -5.40
N GLY A 115 5.15 15.51 -4.24
CA GLY A 115 5.32 16.18 -2.95
C GLY A 115 4.05 16.80 -2.35
N GLU A 116 2.87 16.48 -2.88
CA GLU A 116 1.61 17.08 -2.45
C GLU A 116 0.91 16.27 -1.37
N PHE A 117 0.21 16.99 -0.50
CA PHE A 117 -0.71 16.40 0.48
C PHE A 117 -2.15 16.58 0.02
N GLY A 118 -2.95 15.52 0.12
CA GLY A 118 -4.35 15.57 -0.27
C GLY A 118 -5.06 14.23 -0.08
N ASP A 119 -6.24 14.11 -0.66
CA ASP A 119 -7.01 12.88 -0.63
C ASP A 119 -6.41 11.84 -1.58
N MET A 120 -5.96 10.71 -1.03
CA MET A 120 -5.30 9.66 -1.81
C MET A 120 -6.26 8.99 -2.80
N ILE A 121 -7.56 8.97 -2.50
CA ILE A 121 -8.57 8.41 -3.40
C ILE A 121 -8.75 9.33 -4.61
N GLU A 122 -8.82 10.64 -4.39
CA GLU A 122 -8.89 11.64 -5.47
C GLU A 122 -7.63 11.63 -6.33
N PHE A 123 -6.47 11.41 -5.74
CA PHE A 123 -5.20 11.25 -6.46
C PHE A 123 -5.09 9.91 -7.22
N GLY A 124 -6.03 8.98 -7.04
CA GLY A 124 -5.97 7.65 -7.62
C GLY A 124 -4.90 6.74 -6.99
N ILE A 125 -4.41 7.07 -5.81
CA ILE A 125 -3.42 6.29 -5.06
C ILE A 125 -4.17 5.36 -4.11
N LEU A 126 -4.35 4.12 -4.57
CA LEU A 126 -5.25 3.14 -3.96
C LEU A 126 -4.50 1.83 -3.67
N ASP A 127 -4.82 1.20 -2.56
CA ASP A 127 -4.35 -0.14 -2.21
C ASP A 127 -5.53 -1.12 -2.13
N PRO A 128 -5.39 -2.37 -2.60
CA PRO A 128 -6.40 -3.40 -2.36
C PRO A 128 -6.50 -3.74 -0.87
N THR A 129 -7.69 -3.70 -0.30
CA THR A 129 -7.92 -4.02 1.11
C THR A 129 -7.41 -5.40 1.48
N LYS A 130 -7.64 -6.39 0.62
CA LYS A 130 -7.19 -7.78 0.82
C LYS A 130 -5.68 -7.88 1.01
N VAL A 131 -4.89 -7.15 0.21
CA VAL A 131 -3.43 -7.16 0.28
C VAL A 131 -2.95 -6.56 1.60
N THR A 132 -3.44 -5.38 1.96
CA THR A 132 -3.08 -4.68 3.20
C THR A 132 -3.45 -5.50 4.44
N ARG A 133 -4.66 -6.08 4.46
CA ARG A 133 -5.13 -6.95 5.53
C ARG A 133 -4.29 -8.23 5.66
N THR A 134 -4.00 -8.89 4.55
CA THR A 134 -3.21 -10.13 4.54
C THR A 134 -1.78 -9.89 5.00
N ALA A 135 -1.17 -8.76 4.65
CA ALA A 135 0.15 -8.38 5.13
C ALA A 135 0.20 -8.28 6.66
N LEU A 136 -0.84 -7.72 7.30
CA LEU A 136 -0.94 -7.68 8.77
C LEU A 136 -1.15 -9.06 9.38
N GLN A 137 -1.96 -9.91 8.75
CA GLN A 137 -2.24 -11.26 9.25
C GLN A 137 -1.02 -12.19 9.14
N ASN A 138 -0.24 -12.09 8.08
CA ASN A 138 0.91 -12.97 7.82
C ASN A 138 2.11 -12.67 8.73
N LYS A 139 2.16 -11.54 9.44
CA LYS A 139 3.16 -11.24 10.48
C LYS A 139 3.25 -12.30 11.58
N LYS A 140 2.23 -13.12 11.76
CA LYS A 140 2.26 -14.26 12.70
C LYS A 140 3.23 -15.39 12.30
N ARG A 141 3.78 -15.41 11.08
CA ARG A 141 4.60 -16.53 10.55
C ARG A 141 6.05 -16.19 10.22
N GLY A 142 6.59 -15.05 10.63
CA GLY A 142 8.03 -14.78 10.53
C GLY A 142 8.60 -14.56 9.12
N GLN A 143 7.76 -14.41 8.09
CA GLN A 143 8.19 -14.03 6.74
C GLN A 143 7.41 -12.81 6.27
N VAL A 144 7.97 -11.63 6.47
CA VAL A 144 7.44 -10.40 5.87
C VAL A 144 8.17 -10.18 4.55
N HIS A 145 7.54 -10.57 3.46
CA HIS A 145 7.90 -10.09 2.14
C HIS A 145 6.96 -8.93 1.80
N PHE A 146 7.45 -7.70 1.89
CA PHE A 146 6.75 -6.56 1.32
C PHE A 146 7.06 -6.52 -0.18
N PRO A 147 6.06 -6.57 -1.06
CA PRO A 147 6.33 -6.23 -2.45
C PRO A 147 6.80 -4.78 -2.47
N ALA A 148 7.98 -4.57 -3.05
CA ALA A 148 8.49 -3.23 -3.28
C ALA A 148 7.45 -2.45 -4.08
N SER A 149 6.97 -1.33 -3.52
CA SER A 149 6.09 -0.40 -4.22
C SER A 149 6.78 0.01 -5.52
N THR A 150 6.14 -0.31 -6.62
CA THR A 150 6.61 0.08 -7.96
C THR A 150 6.65 1.60 -8.02
N PRO A 151 7.80 2.22 -8.38
CA PRO A 151 7.84 3.66 -8.55
C PRO A 151 6.87 4.05 -9.67
N ALA A 152 6.06 5.07 -9.38
CA ALA A 152 5.22 5.70 -10.39
C ALA A 152 6.11 6.14 -11.56
N LEU A 153 5.83 5.60 -12.75
CA LEU A 153 6.51 6.01 -13.97
C LEU A 153 6.11 7.46 -14.27
N SER A 154 7.09 8.37 -14.18
CA SER A 154 6.98 9.67 -14.83
C SER A 154 6.89 9.42 -16.31
N SER A 155 5.74 9.76 -16.92
CA SER A 155 5.61 9.94 -18.36
C SER A 155 6.41 11.17 -18.76
N GLY A 156 7.55 10.98 -19.43
CA GLY A 156 8.18 11.96 -20.29
C GLY A 156 7.63 11.80 -21.69
#